data_4d09f978cbf670a74edeeb7fab5eea15
#
_entry.id   4d09f978cbf670a74edeeb7fab5eea15
#
_cell.length_a   1.000
_cell.length_b   1.000
_cell.length_c   1.000
_cell.angle_alpha   90.00
_cell.angle_beta   90.00
_cell.angle_gamma   90.00
#
_symmetry.space_group_name_H-M   'P 1'
#
loop_
_entity.id
_entity.type
_entity.pdbx_description
1 polymer ?
#
loop_
_entity_poly.entity_id
_entity_poly.type
_entity_poly.pdbx_seq_one_letter_code
_entity_poly.pdbx_strand_id
1 'polypeptide(L)'
;PPEGDDRRRMERALAALAGSGLDSTRFTVLAEVGDARGRLDRSMTSVLAVPPGGIGMVLDDLDAGGSVAWVADPSAAPGGASTADAEPVAEPMSDWSFGTVADLRAEPPIDADRQAGWLIVEAEVPGEASDAEVTAAIEELLAGGTSPSRAAKEVARRFGVPKRRVYELALRAER
;
A
#
# COMPACT_ATOMS: atom_id res chain seq x y z
N PRO A 1 5.44 -20.07 23.68
CA PRO A 1 5.45 -18.63 23.50
C PRO A 1 5.31 -18.30 22.02
N PRO A 2 4.46 -17.35 21.63
CA PRO A 2 4.18 -17.03 20.22
C PRO A 2 5.35 -16.37 19.47
N GLU A 3 6.44 -16.09 20.14
CA GLU A 3 7.59 -15.34 19.58
C GLU A 3 8.25 -16.00 18.35
N GLY A 4 8.20 -17.33 18.22
CA GLY A 4 8.79 -18.03 17.09
C GLY A 4 7.98 -17.93 15.80
N ASP A 5 6.66 -17.90 15.90
CA ASP A 5 5.76 -17.81 14.75
C ASP A 5 5.70 -16.39 14.20
N ASP A 6 5.70 -15.38 15.08
CA ASP A 6 5.72 -13.97 14.68
C ASP A 6 7.02 -13.60 13.96
N ARG A 7 8.14 -14.14 14.42
CA ARG A 7 9.43 -13.93 13.76
C ARG A 7 9.48 -14.54 12.37
N ARG A 8 9.07 -15.80 12.21
CA ARG A 8 9.03 -16.48 10.91
C ARG A 8 8.07 -15.76 9.94
N ARG A 9 6.91 -15.35 10.45
CA ARG A 9 5.94 -14.58 9.68
C ARG A 9 6.53 -13.26 9.19
N MET A 10 7.25 -12.55 10.03
CA MET A 10 7.94 -11.32 9.66
C MET A 10 9.02 -11.58 8.61
N GLU A 11 9.82 -12.62 8.76
CA GLU A 11 10.85 -13.01 7.78
C GLU A 11 10.22 -13.32 6.40
N ARG A 12 9.08 -14.01 6.38
CA ARG A 12 8.33 -14.29 5.13
C ARG A 12 7.72 -13.02 4.52
N ALA A 13 7.15 -12.12 5.33
CA ALA A 13 6.66 -10.83 4.87
C ALA A 13 7.77 -9.99 4.23
N LEU A 14 8.95 -9.97 4.83
CA LEU A 14 10.12 -9.27 4.28
C LEU A 14 10.62 -9.93 2.98
N ALA A 15 10.60 -11.27 2.91
CA ALA A 15 10.94 -11.98 1.69
C ALA A 15 9.93 -11.67 0.56
N ALA A 16 8.63 -11.59 0.88
CA ALA A 16 7.61 -11.18 -0.07
C ALA A 16 7.83 -9.74 -0.55
N LEU A 17 8.12 -8.82 0.36
CA LEU A 17 8.42 -7.43 -0.01
C LEU A 17 9.63 -7.33 -0.93
N ALA A 18 10.73 -8.00 -0.60
CA ALA A 18 11.94 -8.02 -1.42
C ALA A 18 11.71 -8.65 -2.80
N GLY A 19 10.91 -9.72 -2.88
CA GLY A 19 10.57 -10.41 -4.12
C GLY A 19 9.60 -9.64 -5.02
N SER A 20 8.81 -8.73 -4.46
CA SER A 20 7.83 -7.94 -5.21
C SER A 20 8.47 -6.92 -6.15
N GLY A 21 9.69 -6.48 -5.89
CA GLY A 21 10.36 -5.41 -6.64
C GLY A 21 9.73 -4.01 -6.46
N LEU A 22 8.74 -3.87 -5.58
CA LEU A 22 8.12 -2.59 -5.23
C LEU A 22 9.01 -1.80 -4.25
N ASP A 23 8.73 -0.49 -4.09
CA ASP A 23 9.51 0.35 -3.18
C ASP A 23 9.44 -0.18 -1.75
N SER A 24 10.59 -0.52 -1.20
CA SER A 24 10.76 -1.08 0.13
C SER A 24 11.48 -0.15 1.12
N THR A 25 11.68 1.12 0.75
CA THR A 25 12.39 2.08 1.60
C THR A 25 11.63 2.41 2.88
N ARG A 26 10.29 2.41 2.79
CA ARG A 26 9.38 2.62 3.92
C ARG A 26 8.22 1.66 3.80
N PHE A 27 8.07 0.78 4.75
CA PHE A 27 7.01 -0.23 4.73
C PHE A 27 6.41 -0.50 6.10
N THR A 28 5.21 -1.07 6.09
CA THR A 28 4.53 -1.62 7.27
C THR A 28 4.07 -3.05 6.97
N VAL A 29 4.06 -3.90 7.99
CA VAL A 29 3.54 -5.26 7.89
C VAL A 29 2.28 -5.36 8.73
N LEU A 30 1.19 -5.77 8.11
CA LEU A 30 -0.11 -5.95 8.75
C LEU A 30 -0.45 -7.44 8.84
N ALA A 31 -0.69 -7.89 10.05
CA ALA A 31 -0.89 -9.32 10.34
C ALA A 31 -2.24 -9.85 9.89
N GLU A 32 -3.26 -9.00 9.78
CA GLU A 32 -4.62 -9.40 9.42
C GLU A 32 -5.29 -8.38 8.50
N VAL A 33 -6.08 -8.90 7.55
CA VAL A 33 -6.87 -8.09 6.61
C VAL A 33 -7.88 -7.17 7.32
N GLY A 34 -8.42 -7.63 8.46
CA GLY A 34 -9.33 -6.82 9.28
C GLY A 34 -8.70 -5.55 9.84
N ASP A 35 -7.39 -5.57 10.07
CA ASP A 35 -6.60 -4.41 10.51
C ASP A 35 -6.29 -3.44 9.36
N ALA A 36 -6.39 -3.88 8.11
CA ALA A 36 -6.09 -3.08 6.93
C ALA A 36 -7.18 -2.02 6.65
N ARG A 37 -8.44 -2.30 7.01
CA ARG A 37 -9.53 -1.37 6.80
C ARG A 37 -9.31 -0.06 7.55
N GLY A 38 -9.05 1.00 6.80
CA GLY A 38 -8.83 2.34 7.34
C GLY A 38 -7.47 2.59 7.98
N ARG A 39 -6.55 1.62 7.99
CA ARG A 39 -5.20 1.73 8.57
C ARG A 39 -4.08 1.73 7.55
N LEU A 40 -4.37 1.52 6.27
CA LEU A 40 -3.37 1.59 5.22
C LEU A 40 -2.85 3.03 5.13
N ASP A 41 -1.62 3.21 5.58
CA ASP A 41 -0.90 4.47 5.39
C ASP A 41 -0.35 4.48 3.95
N ARG A 42 -1.01 5.24 3.09
CA ARG A 42 -0.64 5.37 1.68
C ARG A 42 0.76 5.95 1.45
N SER A 43 1.38 6.52 2.47
CA SER A 43 2.75 7.02 2.41
C SER A 43 3.82 5.94 2.55
N MET A 44 3.41 4.70 2.83
CA MET A 44 4.30 3.56 3.04
C MET A 44 3.80 2.34 2.27
N THR A 45 4.73 1.55 1.74
CA THR A 45 4.40 0.25 1.18
C THR A 45 3.84 -0.67 2.27
N SER A 46 2.68 -1.25 2.04
CA SER A 46 2.02 -2.13 3.00
C SER A 46 2.13 -3.58 2.58
N VAL A 47 2.57 -4.43 3.50
CA VAL A 47 2.63 -5.89 3.31
C VAL A 47 1.54 -6.52 4.17
N LEU A 48 0.57 -7.15 3.52
CA LEU A 48 -0.61 -7.71 4.15
C LEU A 48 -0.62 -9.22 4.06
N ALA A 49 -0.82 -9.89 5.18
CA ALA A 49 -1.17 -11.29 5.19
C ALA A 49 -2.64 -11.46 4.85
N VAL A 50 -2.94 -12.12 3.74
CA VAL A 50 -4.31 -12.28 3.23
C VAL A 50 -4.71 -13.74 3.33
N PRO A 51 -5.82 -14.07 4.02
CA PRO A 51 -6.34 -15.43 4.08
C PRO A 51 -6.93 -15.84 2.72
N PRO A 52 -7.16 -17.15 2.50
CA PRO A 52 -7.84 -17.62 1.31
C PRO A 52 -9.15 -16.88 1.09
N GLY A 53 -9.41 -16.43 -0.13
CA GLY A 53 -10.61 -15.67 -0.51
C GLY A 53 -10.68 -14.24 0.04
N GLY A 54 -9.68 -13.77 0.78
CA GLY A 54 -9.68 -12.44 1.39
C GLY A 54 -9.22 -11.31 0.49
N ILE A 55 -8.60 -11.62 -0.65
CA ILE A 55 -7.98 -10.61 -1.52
C ILE A 55 -9.00 -9.58 -2.05
N GLY A 56 -10.20 -10.01 -2.44
CA GLY A 56 -11.23 -9.13 -2.97
C GLY A 56 -11.62 -8.03 -1.97
N MET A 57 -11.77 -8.39 -0.69
CA MET A 57 -12.12 -7.42 0.36
C MET A 57 -11.06 -6.33 0.53
N VAL A 58 -9.78 -6.71 0.39
CA VAL A 58 -8.69 -5.72 0.50
C VAL A 58 -8.64 -4.83 -0.72
N LEU A 59 -8.75 -5.42 -1.91
CA LEU A 59 -8.72 -4.66 -3.16
C LEU A 59 -9.89 -3.67 -3.25
N ASP A 60 -11.08 -3.99 -2.69
CA ASP A 60 -12.23 -3.10 -2.71
C ASP A 60 -12.03 -1.81 -1.90
N ASP A 61 -11.17 -1.85 -0.89
CA ASP A 61 -10.82 -0.70 -0.06
C ASP A 61 -9.66 0.15 -0.64
N LEU A 62 -9.05 -0.27 -1.76
CA LEU A 62 -7.91 0.40 -2.39
C LEU A 62 -8.31 1.20 -3.63
N ASP A 63 -7.53 2.21 -3.97
CA ASP A 63 -7.71 2.96 -5.21
C ASP A 63 -7.32 2.13 -6.43
N ALA A 64 -8.12 2.22 -7.49
CA ALA A 64 -7.97 1.39 -8.69
C ALA A 64 -6.61 1.49 -9.39
N GLY A 65 -5.94 2.64 -9.27
CA GLY A 65 -4.65 2.91 -9.91
C GLY A 65 -3.42 2.51 -9.08
N GLY A 66 -3.59 2.08 -7.82
CA GLY A 66 -2.48 1.70 -6.97
C GLY A 66 -1.76 0.46 -7.48
N SER A 67 -0.41 0.46 -7.43
CA SER A 67 0.41 -0.71 -7.79
C SER A 67 0.35 -1.75 -6.69
N VAL A 68 0.15 -3.00 -7.07
CA VAL A 68 0.07 -4.14 -6.14
C VAL A 68 0.81 -5.36 -6.69
N ALA A 69 1.28 -6.18 -5.76
CA ALA A 69 1.84 -7.49 -6.06
C ALA A 69 1.24 -8.54 -5.12
N TRP A 70 0.95 -9.70 -5.65
CA TRP A 70 0.44 -10.85 -4.91
C TRP A 70 1.34 -12.04 -5.07
N VAL A 71 1.54 -12.79 -3.98
CA VAL A 71 2.19 -14.09 -4.01
C VAL A 71 1.51 -15.04 -3.02
N ALA A 72 1.24 -16.25 -3.46
CA ALA A 72 0.70 -17.30 -2.60
C ALA A 72 1.76 -17.74 -1.57
N ASP A 73 1.38 -17.84 -0.32
CA ASP A 73 2.21 -18.33 0.77
C ASP A 73 1.34 -18.95 1.89
N PRO A 74 1.37 -20.25 2.08
CA PRO A 74 0.60 -20.90 3.13
C PRO A 74 0.90 -20.36 4.54
N SER A 75 2.11 -19.84 4.77
CA SER A 75 2.50 -19.26 6.06
C SER A 75 1.82 -17.92 6.38
N ALA A 76 1.19 -17.27 5.40
CA ALA A 76 0.41 -16.06 5.61
C ALA A 76 -0.95 -16.34 6.27
N ALA A 77 -1.41 -17.59 6.32
CA ALA A 77 -2.68 -17.95 6.95
C ALA A 77 -2.66 -17.60 8.45
N PRO A 78 -3.73 -16.99 8.99
CA PRO A 78 -3.86 -16.79 10.42
C PRO A 78 -3.95 -18.17 11.10
N GLY A 79 -3.05 -18.45 12.05
CA GLY A 79 -2.99 -19.75 12.74
C GLY A 79 -2.44 -20.90 11.88
N GLY A 80 -1.80 -20.59 10.76
CA GLY A 80 -1.12 -21.57 9.93
C GLY A 80 -0.17 -22.39 10.78
N ALA A 81 -0.49 -23.71 10.92
CA ALA A 81 0.31 -24.62 11.70
C ALA A 81 1.70 -24.70 11.08
N SER A 82 2.64 -24.03 11.71
CA SER A 82 4.04 -24.38 11.55
C SER A 82 4.14 -25.83 11.98
N THR A 83 4.27 -26.75 11.02
CA THR A 83 4.75 -28.10 11.35
C THR A 83 6.15 -27.89 11.89
N ALA A 84 6.26 -27.94 13.21
CA ALA A 84 7.48 -27.61 13.96
C ALA A 84 8.69 -28.50 13.60
N ASP A 85 8.49 -29.53 12.79
CA ASP A 85 9.48 -30.52 12.38
C ASP A 85 9.89 -30.43 10.89
N ALA A 86 9.34 -29.49 10.11
CA ALA A 86 9.84 -29.25 8.76
C ALA A 86 11.06 -28.33 8.84
N GLU A 87 12.23 -28.83 8.47
CA GLU A 87 13.39 -28.00 8.21
C GLU A 87 12.98 -26.83 7.31
N PRO A 88 13.43 -25.59 7.59
CA PRO A 88 13.04 -24.43 6.83
C PRO A 88 13.76 -24.46 5.47
N VAL A 89 13.32 -25.32 4.57
CA VAL A 89 13.57 -25.10 3.16
C VAL A 89 12.62 -23.96 2.81
N ALA A 90 13.09 -22.74 2.94
CA ALA A 90 12.37 -21.58 2.45
C ALA A 90 12.36 -21.70 0.92
N GLU A 91 11.35 -22.41 0.42
CA GLU A 91 11.11 -22.41 -1.02
C GLU A 91 10.94 -20.95 -1.46
N PRO A 92 11.65 -20.52 -2.51
CA PRO A 92 11.47 -19.18 -3.03
C PRO A 92 10.02 -19.01 -3.40
N MET A 93 9.43 -17.88 -3.01
CA MET A 93 8.08 -17.54 -3.43
C MET A 93 8.08 -17.44 -4.96
N SER A 94 7.23 -18.22 -5.59
CA SER A 94 7.01 -18.26 -7.04
C SER A 94 5.58 -17.82 -7.34
N ASP A 95 5.28 -17.66 -8.62
CA ASP A 95 3.93 -17.36 -9.10
C ASP A 95 3.40 -16.00 -8.61
N TRP A 96 4.20 -14.99 -8.84
CA TRP A 96 3.83 -13.61 -8.58
C TRP A 96 2.79 -13.10 -9.57
N SER A 97 1.78 -12.40 -9.06
CA SER A 97 0.84 -11.60 -9.85
C SER A 97 1.10 -10.12 -9.58
N PHE A 98 1.36 -9.37 -10.64
CA PHE A 98 1.63 -7.93 -10.58
C PHE A 98 0.60 -7.17 -11.38
N GLY A 99 0.28 -5.97 -10.96
CA GLY A 99 -0.59 -5.08 -11.69
C GLY A 99 -1.07 -3.91 -10.85
N THR A 100 -2.09 -3.26 -11.35
CA THR A 100 -2.85 -2.29 -10.57
C THR A 100 -3.93 -2.99 -9.75
N VAL A 101 -4.49 -2.29 -8.79
CA VAL A 101 -5.67 -2.78 -8.04
C VAL A 101 -6.82 -3.11 -9.00
N ALA A 102 -7.01 -2.30 -10.06
CA ALA A 102 -8.03 -2.55 -11.06
C ALA A 102 -7.77 -3.85 -11.85
N ASP A 103 -6.51 -4.12 -12.19
CA ASP A 103 -6.14 -5.35 -12.90
C ASP A 103 -6.42 -6.59 -12.05
N LEU A 104 -6.00 -6.58 -10.77
CA LEU A 104 -6.23 -7.71 -9.87
C LEU A 104 -7.71 -7.89 -9.48
N ARG A 105 -8.52 -6.83 -9.53
CA ARG A 105 -9.99 -6.96 -9.39
C ARG A 105 -10.62 -7.60 -10.59
N ALA A 106 -10.18 -7.23 -11.79
CA ALA A 106 -10.72 -7.76 -13.04
C ALA A 106 -10.34 -9.23 -13.26
N GLU A 107 -9.10 -9.57 -12.89
CA GLU A 107 -8.53 -10.92 -13.02
C GLU A 107 -7.80 -11.30 -11.74
N PRO A 108 -8.54 -11.79 -10.71
CA PRO A 108 -7.91 -12.22 -9.46
C PRO A 108 -6.92 -13.36 -9.71
N PRO A 109 -5.79 -13.39 -8.96
CA PRO A 109 -4.84 -14.50 -9.05
C PRO A 109 -5.52 -15.84 -8.78
N ILE A 110 -5.22 -16.85 -9.61
CA ILE A 110 -5.90 -18.16 -9.61
C ILE A 110 -5.92 -18.84 -8.25
N ASP A 111 -4.89 -18.66 -7.47
CA ASP A 111 -4.72 -19.29 -6.16
C ASP A 111 -5.19 -18.43 -4.98
N ALA A 112 -5.56 -17.18 -5.20
CA ALA A 112 -5.93 -16.26 -4.14
C ALA A 112 -7.21 -16.66 -3.37
N ASP A 113 -8.11 -17.41 -4.02
CA ASP A 113 -9.32 -17.94 -3.39
C ASP A 113 -9.06 -19.18 -2.53
N ARG A 114 -7.97 -19.90 -2.83
CA ARG A 114 -7.68 -21.21 -2.22
C ARG A 114 -6.51 -21.17 -1.25
N GLN A 115 -5.60 -20.25 -1.44
CA GLN A 115 -4.37 -20.15 -0.67
C GLN A 115 -4.27 -18.80 0.02
N ALA A 116 -3.71 -18.82 1.23
CA ALA A 116 -3.25 -17.60 1.86
C ALA A 116 -2.04 -17.03 1.09
N GLY A 117 -1.80 -15.75 1.22
CA GLY A 117 -0.67 -15.13 0.55
C GLY A 117 -0.33 -13.76 1.11
N TRP A 118 0.65 -13.15 0.50
CA TRP A 118 1.06 -11.78 0.79
C TRP A 118 0.60 -10.86 -0.33
N LEU A 119 -0.15 -9.83 0.05
CA LEU A 119 -0.47 -8.70 -0.83
C LEU A 119 0.43 -7.54 -0.45
N ILE A 120 1.23 -7.10 -1.39
CA ILE A 120 2.08 -5.93 -1.24
C ILE A 120 1.39 -4.78 -1.98
N VAL A 121 1.08 -3.72 -1.27
CA VAL A 121 0.48 -2.50 -1.81
C VAL A 121 1.55 -1.43 -1.79
N GLU A 122 1.98 -0.99 -2.96
CA GLU A 122 3.00 0.03 -3.08
C GLU A 122 2.54 1.33 -2.44
N ALA A 123 3.46 2.01 -1.76
CA ALA A 123 3.20 3.36 -1.32
C ALA A 123 2.72 4.19 -2.52
N GLU A 124 1.60 4.85 -2.37
CA GLU A 124 1.31 5.97 -3.25
C GLU A 124 2.39 7.02 -2.95
N VAL A 125 3.51 6.94 -3.68
CA VAL A 125 4.32 8.13 -3.83
C VAL A 125 3.33 9.16 -4.36
N PRO A 126 3.05 10.26 -3.65
CA PRO A 126 2.24 11.32 -4.21
C PRO A 126 2.94 11.63 -5.53
N GLY A 127 2.38 11.15 -6.63
CA GLY A 127 2.89 11.46 -7.95
C GLY A 127 3.02 12.95 -7.90
N GLU A 128 4.19 13.51 -8.25
CA GLU A 128 4.42 14.95 -8.08
C GLU A 128 3.16 15.64 -8.60
N ALA A 129 2.30 16.08 -7.68
CA ALA A 129 1.01 16.62 -8.05
C ALA A 129 1.30 17.66 -9.12
N SER A 130 0.67 17.53 -10.25
CA SER A 130 0.90 18.43 -11.37
C SER A 130 0.65 19.86 -10.88
N ASP A 131 1.36 20.82 -11.43
CA ASP A 131 1.13 22.22 -11.07
C ASP A 131 -0.35 22.61 -11.22
N ALA A 132 -1.07 21.99 -12.16
CA ALA A 132 -2.50 22.18 -12.38
C ALA A 132 -3.35 21.68 -11.20
N GLU A 133 -3.07 20.49 -10.68
CA GLU A 133 -3.80 19.93 -9.53
C GLU A 133 -3.53 20.73 -8.25
N VAL A 134 -2.28 21.12 -8.03
CA VAL A 134 -1.90 21.96 -6.90
C VAL A 134 -2.59 23.31 -6.98
N THR A 135 -2.61 23.94 -8.17
CA THR A 135 -3.26 25.24 -8.39
C THR A 135 -4.77 25.15 -8.18
N ALA A 136 -5.43 24.15 -8.74
CA ALA A 136 -6.87 23.94 -8.56
C ALA A 136 -7.25 23.76 -7.08
N ALA A 137 -6.46 23.02 -6.32
CA ALA A 137 -6.70 22.85 -4.89
C ALA A 137 -6.48 24.14 -4.07
N ILE A 138 -5.52 24.98 -4.47
CA ILE A 138 -5.33 26.30 -3.86
C ILE A 138 -6.54 27.18 -4.13
N GLU A 139 -6.99 27.26 -5.38
CA GLU A 139 -8.14 28.06 -5.79
C GLU A 139 -9.42 27.64 -5.05
N GLU A 140 -9.66 26.34 -4.91
CA GLU A 140 -10.79 25.79 -4.15
C GLU A 140 -10.79 26.27 -2.68
N LEU A 141 -9.64 26.19 -2.02
CA LEU A 141 -9.51 26.62 -0.62
C LEU A 141 -9.65 28.14 -0.46
N LEU A 142 -9.11 28.92 -1.39
CA LEU A 142 -9.23 30.35 -1.40
C LEU A 142 -10.69 30.79 -1.65
N ALA A 143 -11.39 30.15 -2.58
CA ALA A 143 -12.80 30.38 -2.84
C ALA A 143 -13.67 30.04 -1.63
N GLY A 144 -13.26 29.03 -0.83
CA GLY A 144 -13.86 28.67 0.45
C GLY A 144 -13.55 29.64 1.61
N GLY A 145 -12.84 30.76 1.35
CA GLY A 145 -12.50 31.75 2.36
C GLY A 145 -11.29 31.41 3.24
N THR A 146 -10.51 30.40 2.87
CA THR A 146 -9.30 30.05 3.58
C THR A 146 -8.20 31.08 3.26
N SER A 147 -7.45 31.52 4.28
CA SER A 147 -6.35 32.45 4.02
C SER A 147 -5.24 31.81 3.17
N PRO A 148 -4.53 32.57 2.31
CA PRO A 148 -3.50 32.03 1.41
C PRO A 148 -2.43 31.20 2.11
N SER A 149 -1.98 31.65 3.28
CA SER A 149 -0.98 30.93 4.08
C SER A 149 -1.50 29.58 4.60
N ARG A 150 -2.77 29.51 4.97
CA ARG A 150 -3.41 28.30 5.45
C ARG A 150 -3.72 27.35 4.29
N ALA A 151 -4.19 27.87 3.17
CA ALA A 151 -4.40 27.12 1.94
C ALA A 151 -3.09 26.48 1.46
N ALA A 152 -1.99 27.26 1.40
CA ALA A 152 -0.68 26.75 1.02
C ALA A 152 -0.18 25.63 1.96
N LYS A 153 -0.38 25.76 3.27
CA LYS A 153 -0.01 24.72 4.25
C LYS A 153 -0.84 23.45 4.07
N GLU A 154 -2.13 23.58 3.82
CA GLU A 154 -3.06 22.47 3.62
C GLU A 154 -2.74 21.71 2.34
N VAL A 155 -2.55 22.43 1.23
CA VAL A 155 -2.21 21.85 -0.08
C VAL A 155 -0.83 21.18 -0.04
N ALA A 156 0.18 21.83 0.57
CA ALA A 156 1.50 21.23 0.74
C ALA A 156 1.43 19.90 1.50
N ARG A 157 0.58 19.82 2.53
CA ARG A 157 0.36 18.60 3.30
C ARG A 157 -0.40 17.55 2.50
N ARG A 158 -1.48 17.94 1.80
CA ARG A 158 -2.36 17.06 1.03
C ARG A 158 -1.62 16.37 -0.12
N PHE A 159 -0.77 17.11 -0.82
CA PHE A 159 -0.06 16.62 -2.00
C PHE A 159 1.41 16.25 -1.74
N GLY A 160 1.91 16.39 -0.51
CA GLY A 160 3.30 16.09 -0.19
C GLY A 160 4.33 17.00 -0.88
N VAL A 161 3.89 18.14 -1.41
CA VAL A 161 4.75 19.09 -2.16
C VAL A 161 5.39 20.12 -1.23
N PRO A 162 6.61 20.61 -1.55
CA PRO A 162 7.25 21.66 -0.77
C PRO A 162 6.38 22.92 -0.73
N LYS A 163 6.21 23.51 0.46
CA LYS A 163 5.44 24.78 0.64
C LYS A 163 5.87 25.87 -0.32
N ARG A 164 7.17 25.96 -0.61
CA ARG A 164 7.71 26.96 -1.54
C ARG A 164 7.09 26.81 -2.93
N ARG A 165 6.98 25.60 -3.45
CA ARG A 165 6.33 25.34 -4.75
C ARG A 165 4.87 25.77 -4.73
N VAL A 166 4.15 25.49 -3.64
CA VAL A 166 2.74 25.90 -3.50
C VAL A 166 2.60 27.42 -3.51
N TYR A 167 3.47 28.13 -2.81
CA TYR A 167 3.46 29.60 -2.83
C TYR A 167 3.78 30.20 -4.21
N GLU A 168 4.75 29.62 -4.93
CA GLU A 168 5.08 30.04 -6.30
C GLU A 168 3.90 29.85 -7.26
N LEU A 169 3.16 28.75 -7.12
CA LEU A 169 1.95 28.48 -7.91
C LEU A 169 0.80 29.41 -7.53
N ALA A 170 0.57 29.66 -6.24
CA ALA A 170 -0.45 30.60 -5.77
C ALA A 170 -0.23 32.03 -6.33
N LEU A 171 1.02 32.50 -6.31
CA LEU A 171 1.37 33.81 -6.86
C LEU A 171 1.20 33.91 -8.39
N ARG A 172 1.26 32.77 -9.10
CA ARG A 172 0.99 32.71 -10.54
C ARG A 172 -0.50 32.75 -10.85
N ALA A 173 -1.30 32.09 -10.00
CA ALA A 173 -2.76 32.04 -10.16
C ALA A 173 -3.46 33.39 -9.90
N GLU A 174 -2.83 34.27 -9.12
CA GLU A 174 -3.35 35.62 -8.84
C GLU A 174 -3.05 36.67 -9.96
N ARG A 175 -2.34 36.29 -11.02
CA ARG A 175 -2.00 37.19 -12.15
C ARG A 175 -2.87 36.93 -13.36
#